data_ae14420eb93dca1412bb9dcc7c008750
#
_entry.id   ae14420eb93dca1412bb9dcc7c008750
#
_cell.length_a   1.000
_cell.length_b   1.000
_cell.length_c   1.000
_cell.angle_alpha   90.00
_cell.angle_beta   90.00
_cell.angle_gamma   90.00
#
_symmetry.space_group_name_H-M   'P 1'
#
loop_
_entity.id
_entity.type
_entity.pdbx_description
1 polymer ?
#
loop_
_entity_poly.entity_id
_entity_poly.type
_entity_poly.pdbx_seq_one_letter_code
_entity_poly.pdbx_strand_id
1 'polypeptide(L)'
;MINEPPKLLATSVVRGSQKGQSHGGVYLIDFASQQVDQKIDWNTGDIDFTGRGWDRGLRGIEFTEDAIWIAASDELFCYSPDFERVASYKNGYLRHCHEICKRDNLLFLTSTGFDSLLAFDLHKREFVWGLYISKNGAEWVGQAFDPRTQGGPGFVNSYHLNMVRVDGDGISFSGLNTQALLAIASDMSITEVCNLPKGCHNAMPYADGILLNDTASDVVRYAARDAKNVAVPVPKYAHDDLEFQGVDDSRIARQGFGRGLCVIAEGWVAAGSSPSTISIIDIVQGKSCAAVNLTMDIRNAIHGLEVWPERWA
;
A
#
# COMPACT_ATOMS: atom_id res chain seq x y z
N MET A 1 -19.19 -17.94 -6.12
CA MET A 1 -17.88 -18.38 -5.62
C MET A 1 -16.87 -18.12 -6.73
N ILE A 2 -15.77 -17.51 -6.45
CA ILE A 2 -14.62 -17.54 -7.37
C ILE A 2 -14.15 -18.99 -7.41
N ASN A 3 -14.27 -19.64 -8.58
CA ASN A 3 -13.83 -21.02 -8.74
C ASN A 3 -12.30 -21.15 -8.65
N GLU A 4 -11.58 -20.14 -9.11
CA GLU A 4 -10.12 -20.04 -9.02
C GLU A 4 -9.75 -18.58 -8.79
N PRO A 5 -9.22 -18.20 -7.61
CA PRO A 5 -8.65 -16.87 -7.39
C PRO A 5 -7.50 -16.63 -8.38
N PRO A 6 -7.36 -15.41 -8.93
CA PRO A 6 -6.22 -15.08 -9.78
C PRO A 6 -4.92 -15.16 -8.98
N LYS A 7 -3.79 -15.31 -9.68
CA LYS A 7 -2.48 -15.13 -9.05
C LYS A 7 -2.34 -13.72 -8.52
N LEU A 8 -1.67 -13.57 -7.41
CA LEU A 8 -1.42 -12.28 -6.76
C LEU A 8 0.07 -11.99 -6.68
N LEU A 9 0.44 -10.73 -6.89
CA LEU A 9 1.75 -10.23 -6.50
C LEU A 9 1.64 -9.51 -5.16
N ALA A 10 2.50 -9.89 -4.21
CA ALA A 10 2.56 -9.27 -2.90
C ALA A 10 3.94 -8.72 -2.62
N THR A 11 4.00 -7.58 -1.96
CA THR A 11 5.23 -7.03 -1.38
C THR A 11 5.17 -7.05 0.14
N SER A 12 6.33 -7.16 0.77
CA SER A 12 6.42 -7.14 2.23
C SER A 12 7.50 -6.21 2.76
N VAL A 13 7.34 -5.85 4.03
CA VAL A 13 8.29 -5.05 4.81
C VAL A 13 8.63 -5.78 6.10
N VAL A 14 9.92 -6.00 6.36
CA VAL A 14 10.42 -6.49 7.65
C VAL A 14 10.83 -5.30 8.51
N ARG A 15 9.99 -4.95 9.47
CA ARG A 15 10.21 -3.80 10.34
C ARG A 15 11.34 -4.06 11.31
N GLY A 16 12.16 -3.03 11.54
CA GLY A 16 13.31 -3.15 12.43
C GLY A 16 14.44 -4.03 11.91
N SER A 17 14.38 -4.47 10.66
CA SER A 17 15.48 -5.22 10.04
C SER A 17 16.76 -4.41 9.99
N GLN A 18 17.90 -5.07 10.20
CA GLN A 18 19.22 -4.45 10.23
C GLN A 18 19.95 -4.69 8.90
N LYS A 19 21.06 -3.94 8.70
CA LYS A 19 21.92 -4.14 7.54
C LYS A 19 22.40 -5.60 7.46
N GLY A 20 22.22 -6.23 6.29
CA GLY A 20 22.56 -7.64 6.07
C GLY A 20 21.43 -8.63 6.40
N GLN A 21 20.25 -8.15 6.83
CA GLN A 21 19.03 -8.93 6.96
C GLN A 21 18.10 -8.64 5.79
N SER A 22 17.13 -9.52 5.54
CA SER A 22 16.03 -9.21 4.62
C SER A 22 15.20 -8.04 5.16
N HIS A 23 14.84 -7.12 4.26
CA HIS A 23 13.98 -5.96 4.55
C HIS A 23 12.57 -6.17 4.01
N GLY A 24 12.26 -7.36 3.52
CA GLY A 24 11.02 -7.76 2.87
C GLY A 24 11.29 -8.40 1.51
N GLY A 25 10.23 -8.68 0.77
CA GLY A 25 10.34 -9.35 -0.52
C GLY A 25 9.18 -9.08 -1.44
N VAL A 26 9.26 -9.69 -2.61
CA VAL A 26 8.19 -9.79 -3.60
C VAL A 26 7.83 -11.25 -3.77
N TYR A 27 6.55 -11.56 -3.69
CA TYR A 27 6.03 -12.92 -3.73
C TYR A 27 4.95 -13.04 -4.79
N LEU A 28 5.06 -14.04 -5.66
CA LEU A 28 3.99 -14.45 -6.55
C LEU A 28 3.23 -15.61 -5.90
N ILE A 29 1.93 -15.43 -5.71
CA ILE A 29 1.08 -16.36 -4.97
C ILE A 29 0.02 -16.92 -5.92
N ASP A 30 -0.05 -18.23 -5.99
CA ASP A 30 -1.07 -18.98 -6.72
C ASP A 30 -1.91 -19.78 -5.71
N PHE A 31 -3.11 -19.31 -5.43
CA PHE A 31 -4.01 -19.96 -4.49
C PHE A 31 -4.58 -21.27 -5.03
N ALA A 32 -4.70 -21.42 -6.36
CA ALA A 32 -5.24 -22.63 -6.98
C ALA A 32 -4.27 -23.81 -6.83
N SER A 33 -2.99 -23.57 -7.08
CA SER A 33 -1.93 -24.58 -6.93
C SER A 33 -1.33 -24.64 -5.52
N GLN A 34 -1.71 -23.71 -4.63
CA GLN A 34 -1.14 -23.50 -3.29
C GLN A 34 0.39 -23.27 -3.31
N GLN A 35 0.85 -22.57 -4.34
CA GLN A 35 2.27 -22.25 -4.50
C GLN A 35 2.54 -20.79 -4.16
N VAL A 36 3.70 -20.57 -3.52
CA VAL A 36 4.27 -19.25 -3.27
C VAL A 36 5.69 -19.25 -3.79
N ASP A 37 6.00 -18.29 -4.65
CA ASP A 37 7.32 -18.10 -5.21
C ASP A 37 7.87 -16.73 -4.80
N GLN A 38 8.92 -16.71 -3.99
CA GLN A 38 9.61 -15.47 -3.63
C GLN A 38 10.49 -15.03 -4.79
N LYS A 39 10.06 -14.01 -5.52
CA LYS A 39 10.76 -13.47 -6.69
C LYS A 39 11.92 -12.56 -6.31
N ILE A 40 11.79 -11.81 -5.22
CA ILE A 40 12.82 -10.89 -4.72
C ILE A 40 12.89 -11.04 -3.20
N ASP A 41 14.10 -11.26 -2.69
CA ASP A 41 14.46 -11.01 -1.30
C ASP A 41 15.26 -9.70 -1.24
N TRP A 42 14.68 -8.66 -0.63
CA TRP A 42 15.31 -7.36 -0.59
C TRP A 42 16.29 -7.23 0.57
N ASN A 43 17.47 -7.82 0.40
CA ASN A 43 18.58 -7.85 1.35
C ASN A 43 19.83 -7.10 0.85
N THR A 44 19.68 -6.31 -0.21
CA THR A 44 20.80 -5.67 -0.92
C THR A 44 21.60 -4.75 -0.01
N GLY A 45 22.93 -4.89 -0.07
CA GLY A 45 23.86 -4.12 0.74
C GLY A 45 24.04 -2.64 0.30
N ASP A 46 23.47 -2.28 -0.83
CA ASP A 46 23.50 -0.93 -1.43
C ASP A 46 22.32 -0.06 -1.00
N ILE A 47 21.41 -0.56 -0.16
CA ILE A 47 20.34 0.25 0.41
C ILE A 47 20.93 1.28 1.34
N ASP A 48 20.67 2.56 1.08
CA ASP A 48 21.00 3.64 2.01
C ASP A 48 20.04 3.61 3.20
N PHE A 49 20.56 3.31 4.38
CA PHE A 49 19.82 3.24 5.64
C PHE A 49 19.79 4.56 6.41
N THR A 50 20.51 5.57 5.97
CA THR A 50 20.58 6.87 6.66
C THR A 50 19.21 7.51 6.73
N GLY A 51 18.72 7.76 7.93
CA GLY A 51 17.44 8.40 8.19
C GLY A 51 16.19 7.57 7.84
N ARG A 52 16.32 6.32 7.40
CA ARG A 52 15.17 5.46 7.06
C ARG A 52 14.47 4.84 8.28
N GLY A 53 15.14 4.74 9.42
CA GLY A 53 14.57 4.14 10.62
C GLY A 53 14.03 2.73 10.37
N TRP A 54 12.79 2.50 10.80
CA TRP A 54 12.07 1.22 10.65
C TRP A 54 11.40 1.04 9.28
N ASP A 55 11.44 2.03 8.43
CA ASP A 55 10.58 2.16 7.26
C ASP A 55 11.28 1.72 5.98
N ARG A 56 11.76 0.49 6.00
CA ARG A 56 12.41 -0.19 4.88
C ARG A 56 11.49 -1.24 4.30
N GLY A 57 11.71 -1.64 3.07
CA GLY A 57 10.97 -2.69 2.41
C GLY A 57 10.17 -2.19 1.20
N LEU A 58 9.59 -3.13 0.51
CA LEU A 58 8.84 -2.92 -0.72
C LEU A 58 7.34 -2.79 -0.42
N ARG A 59 6.65 -1.91 -1.17
CA ARG A 59 5.29 -1.50 -0.84
C ARG A 59 4.38 -1.50 -2.06
N GLY A 60 3.69 -0.41 -2.38
CA GLY A 60 2.74 -0.32 -3.47
C GLY A 60 3.26 -0.89 -4.78
N ILE A 61 2.39 -1.56 -5.51
CA ILE A 61 2.66 -2.25 -6.77
C ILE A 61 1.78 -1.66 -7.85
N GLU A 62 2.32 -1.53 -9.06
CA GLU A 62 1.54 -1.18 -10.24
C GLU A 62 2.14 -1.84 -11.48
N PHE A 63 1.32 -2.08 -12.49
CA PHE A 63 1.75 -2.73 -13.73
C PHE A 63 1.58 -1.83 -14.94
N THR A 64 2.60 -1.79 -15.79
CA THR A 64 2.47 -1.32 -17.17
C THR A 64 2.41 -2.51 -18.13
N GLU A 65 2.37 -2.28 -19.43
CA GLU A 65 2.31 -3.35 -20.40
C GLU A 65 3.53 -4.29 -20.31
N ASP A 66 4.68 -3.73 -20.00
CA ASP A 66 6.01 -4.34 -20.08
C ASP A 66 6.81 -4.32 -18.77
N ALA A 67 6.28 -3.77 -17.68
CA ALA A 67 7.02 -3.59 -16.44
C ALA A 67 6.19 -3.68 -15.17
N ILE A 68 6.85 -4.09 -14.09
CA ILE A 68 6.37 -4.07 -12.72
C ILE A 68 6.98 -2.84 -12.03
N TRP A 69 6.12 -1.99 -11.50
CA TRP A 69 6.54 -0.82 -10.72
C TRP A 69 6.31 -1.08 -9.24
N ILE A 70 7.34 -0.91 -8.43
CA ILE A 70 7.27 -1.17 -6.99
C ILE A 70 7.83 0.03 -6.24
N ALA A 71 7.04 0.56 -5.32
CA ALA A 71 7.49 1.59 -4.41
C ALA A 71 8.33 1.01 -3.27
N ALA A 72 9.43 1.67 -2.95
CA ALA A 72 10.10 1.57 -1.67
C ALA A 72 9.93 2.90 -0.93
N SER A 73 10.45 2.99 0.29
CA SER A 73 10.28 4.20 1.13
C SER A 73 10.59 5.52 0.41
N ASP A 74 11.69 5.58 -0.32
CA ASP A 74 12.23 6.80 -0.96
C ASP A 74 12.68 6.58 -2.41
N GLU A 75 12.24 5.49 -3.02
CA GLU A 75 12.66 5.09 -4.35
C GLU A 75 11.53 4.35 -5.07
N LEU A 76 11.39 4.59 -6.35
CA LEU A 76 10.48 3.89 -7.25
C LEU A 76 11.28 2.97 -8.14
N PHE A 77 11.04 1.67 -8.03
CA PHE A 77 11.70 0.65 -8.85
C PHE A 77 10.88 0.24 -10.06
N CYS A 78 11.56 -0.03 -11.16
CA CYS A 78 11.03 -0.63 -12.37
C CYS A 78 11.70 -1.98 -12.60
N TYR A 79 10.90 -3.05 -12.63
CA TYR A 79 11.34 -4.40 -12.92
C TYR A 79 10.74 -4.89 -14.22
N SER A 80 11.44 -5.81 -14.90
CA SER A 80 10.86 -6.61 -15.99
C SER A 80 9.82 -7.60 -15.43
N PRO A 81 8.99 -8.21 -16.30
CA PRO A 81 8.11 -9.31 -15.90
C PRO A 81 8.86 -10.52 -15.28
N ASP A 82 10.14 -10.69 -15.58
CA ASP A 82 11.03 -11.71 -15.02
C ASP A 82 11.69 -11.28 -13.70
N PHE A 83 11.27 -10.14 -13.12
CA PHE A 83 11.76 -9.55 -11.86
C PHE A 83 13.22 -9.09 -11.92
N GLU A 84 13.76 -8.82 -13.09
CA GLU A 84 15.05 -8.14 -13.24
C GLU A 84 14.87 -6.63 -13.05
N ARG A 85 15.70 -5.99 -12.21
CA ARG A 85 15.66 -4.54 -12.00
C ARG A 85 16.16 -3.81 -13.25
N VAL A 86 15.25 -3.12 -13.93
CA VAL A 86 15.54 -2.35 -15.15
C VAL A 86 16.04 -0.94 -14.80
N ALA A 87 15.39 -0.30 -13.82
CA ALA A 87 15.70 1.08 -13.41
C ALA A 87 15.21 1.35 -11.99
N SER A 88 15.69 2.47 -11.43
CA SER A 88 15.12 3.05 -10.22
C SER A 88 15.18 4.57 -10.26
N TYR A 89 14.26 5.22 -9.54
CA TYR A 89 14.06 6.65 -9.56
C TYR A 89 13.89 7.19 -8.16
N LYS A 90 14.71 8.19 -7.79
CA LYS A 90 14.65 8.91 -6.52
C LYS A 90 14.15 10.32 -6.74
N ASN A 91 13.55 10.88 -5.71
CA ASN A 91 13.18 12.30 -5.69
C ASN A 91 13.34 12.84 -4.26
N GLY A 92 13.78 14.09 -4.12
CA GLY A 92 13.99 14.72 -2.81
C GLY A 92 12.72 14.81 -1.96
N TYR A 93 11.55 14.77 -2.60
CA TYR A 93 10.23 14.79 -1.94
C TYR A 93 9.57 13.42 -1.85
N LEU A 94 10.21 12.32 -2.30
CA LEU A 94 9.68 10.97 -2.13
C LEU A 94 10.23 10.40 -0.82
N ARG A 95 9.36 10.24 0.18
CA ARG A 95 9.74 9.69 1.47
C ARG A 95 8.60 8.91 2.11
N HIS A 96 8.90 7.72 2.58
CA HIS A 96 7.92 6.81 3.21
C HIS A 96 6.74 6.50 2.29
N CYS A 97 7.00 6.33 0.98
CA CYS A 97 5.97 5.95 0.02
C CYS A 97 5.25 4.68 0.47
N HIS A 98 3.92 4.68 0.47
CA HIS A 98 3.11 3.51 0.85
C HIS A 98 2.40 2.91 -0.35
N GLU A 99 1.80 3.74 -1.19
CA GLU A 99 0.96 3.28 -2.28
C GLU A 99 1.26 4.02 -3.57
N ILE A 100 1.07 3.32 -4.67
CA ILE A 100 1.15 3.87 -6.03
C ILE A 100 -0.09 3.47 -6.82
N CYS A 101 -0.51 4.32 -7.74
CA CYS A 101 -1.65 4.05 -8.59
C CYS A 101 -1.41 4.66 -9.98
N LYS A 102 -1.62 3.86 -11.03
CA LYS A 102 -1.44 4.29 -12.41
C LYS A 102 -2.73 4.86 -13.00
N ARG A 103 -2.60 5.97 -13.70
CA ARG A 103 -3.61 6.46 -14.65
C ARG A 103 -2.92 6.96 -15.91
N ASP A 104 -3.32 6.42 -17.05
CA ASP A 104 -2.73 6.74 -18.34
C ASP A 104 -1.20 6.60 -18.31
N ASN A 105 -0.47 7.70 -18.56
CA ASN A 105 0.99 7.75 -18.55
C ASN A 105 1.60 8.22 -17.20
N LEU A 106 0.81 8.35 -16.16
CA LEU A 106 1.27 8.81 -14.85
C LEU A 106 1.13 7.71 -13.79
N LEU A 107 2.15 7.60 -12.95
CA LEU A 107 2.06 6.95 -11.64
C LEU A 107 1.89 8.02 -10.57
N PHE A 108 0.84 7.91 -9.79
CA PHE A 108 0.63 8.72 -8.60
C PHE A 108 1.16 7.97 -7.39
N LEU A 109 1.89 8.67 -6.53
CA LEU A 109 2.56 8.08 -5.37
C LEU A 109 2.22 8.87 -4.11
N THR A 110 2.03 8.17 -3.00
CA THR A 110 2.02 8.82 -1.69
C THR A 110 3.44 9.17 -1.27
N SER A 111 3.66 10.37 -0.80
CA SER A 111 4.88 10.77 -0.10
C SER A 111 4.54 11.14 1.34
N THR A 112 4.43 10.10 2.16
CA THR A 112 3.95 10.16 3.54
C THR A 112 4.77 11.14 4.39
N GLY A 113 6.09 11.14 4.22
CA GLY A 113 6.99 12.01 4.99
C GLY A 113 6.80 13.50 4.71
N PHE A 114 6.23 13.84 3.56
CA PHE A 114 5.98 15.22 3.15
C PHE A 114 4.48 15.55 3.11
N ASP A 115 3.61 14.66 3.60
CA ASP A 115 2.16 14.79 3.48
C ASP A 115 1.74 15.20 2.05
N SER A 116 2.30 14.53 1.05
CA SER A 116 2.16 14.92 -0.36
C SER A 116 1.79 13.74 -1.25
N LEU A 117 1.18 14.06 -2.38
CA LEU A 117 1.08 13.18 -3.53
C LEU A 117 2.11 13.63 -4.56
N LEU A 118 2.72 12.68 -5.25
CA LEU A 118 3.63 12.94 -6.37
C LEU A 118 3.09 12.24 -7.63
N ALA A 119 3.40 12.78 -8.80
CA ALA A 119 3.17 12.12 -10.08
C ALA A 119 4.50 11.90 -10.81
N PHE A 120 4.71 10.67 -11.26
CA PHE A 120 5.84 10.25 -12.08
C PHE A 120 5.36 9.98 -13.51
N ASP A 121 5.98 10.64 -14.49
CA ASP A 121 5.68 10.45 -15.91
C ASP A 121 6.45 9.24 -16.45
N LEU A 122 5.72 8.22 -16.88
CA LEU A 122 6.27 6.95 -17.36
C LEU A 122 7.07 7.09 -18.69
N HIS A 123 6.71 8.05 -19.55
CA HIS A 123 7.44 8.29 -20.79
C HIS A 123 8.69 9.14 -20.56
N LYS A 124 8.57 10.22 -19.77
CA LYS A 124 9.71 11.10 -19.46
C LYS A 124 10.66 10.48 -18.44
N ARG A 125 10.17 9.49 -17.69
CA ARG A 125 10.93 8.84 -16.61
C ARG A 125 11.37 9.83 -15.52
N GLU A 126 10.49 10.77 -15.17
CA GLU A 126 10.75 11.80 -14.17
C GLU A 126 9.51 12.14 -13.33
N PHE A 127 9.73 12.64 -12.12
CA PHE A 127 8.68 13.20 -11.28
C PHE A 127 8.31 14.58 -11.82
N VAL A 128 7.03 14.79 -12.19
CA VAL A 128 6.59 15.99 -12.91
C VAL A 128 5.66 16.88 -12.12
N TRP A 129 5.08 16.38 -11.03
CA TRP A 129 4.10 17.12 -10.24
C TRP A 129 4.08 16.63 -8.80
N GLY A 130 3.81 17.56 -7.87
CA GLY A 130 3.57 17.29 -6.47
C GLY A 130 2.43 18.13 -5.92
N LEU A 131 1.70 17.60 -4.94
CA LEU A 131 0.65 18.29 -4.20
C LEU A 131 0.87 18.09 -2.71
N TYR A 132 1.24 19.14 -2.02
CA TYR A 132 1.32 19.15 -0.56
C TYR A 132 -0.06 19.33 0.04
N ILE A 133 -0.39 18.51 1.04
CA ILE A 133 -1.69 18.48 1.71
C ILE A 133 -1.54 19.09 3.10
N SER A 134 -2.42 20.03 3.43
CA SER A 134 -2.45 20.67 4.74
C SER A 134 -3.88 21.01 5.16
N LYS A 135 -4.04 21.52 6.37
CA LYS A 135 -5.31 22.12 6.84
C LYS A 135 -5.13 23.60 7.18
N ASN A 136 -6.11 24.40 6.76
CA ASN A 136 -6.29 25.76 7.25
C ASN A 136 -7.59 25.79 8.09
N GLY A 137 -7.44 25.76 9.41
CA GLY A 137 -8.60 25.52 10.28
C GLY A 137 -9.22 24.15 10.04
N ALA A 138 -10.48 24.12 9.61
CA ALA A 138 -11.19 22.87 9.26
C ALA A 138 -11.05 22.48 7.79
N GLU A 139 -10.58 23.36 6.93
CA GLU A 139 -10.52 23.15 5.48
C GLU A 139 -9.24 22.45 5.05
N TRP A 140 -9.36 21.46 4.18
CA TRP A 140 -8.24 20.84 3.50
C TRP A 140 -7.74 21.73 2.37
N VAL A 141 -6.42 21.89 2.30
CA VAL A 141 -5.76 22.74 1.30
C VAL A 141 -4.69 21.95 0.59
N GLY A 142 -4.73 21.98 -0.75
CA GLY A 142 -3.69 21.46 -1.63
C GLY A 142 -2.82 22.58 -2.17
N GLN A 143 -1.51 22.43 -2.07
CA GLN A 143 -0.53 23.34 -2.66
C GLN A 143 0.33 22.58 -3.67
N ALA A 144 0.14 22.86 -4.95
CA ALA A 144 0.95 22.25 -5.99
C ALA A 144 2.39 22.75 -5.96
N PHE A 145 3.34 21.89 -6.30
CA PHE A 145 4.76 22.22 -6.42
C PHE A 145 5.43 21.40 -7.53
N ASP A 146 6.56 21.89 -8.03
CA ASP A 146 7.39 21.15 -8.96
C ASP A 146 8.43 20.32 -8.20
N PRO A 147 8.35 18.99 -8.22
CA PRO A 147 9.27 18.14 -7.47
C PRO A 147 10.71 18.12 -8.00
N ARG A 148 10.96 18.77 -9.16
CA ARG A 148 12.30 18.95 -9.75
C ARG A 148 13.06 20.13 -9.15
N THR A 149 12.38 20.96 -8.37
CA THR A 149 12.94 22.18 -7.76
C THR A 149 13.07 22.04 -6.24
N GLN A 150 13.69 23.05 -5.60
CA GLN A 150 13.81 23.09 -4.13
C GLN A 150 12.62 23.81 -3.44
N GLY A 151 11.57 24.16 -4.20
CA GLY A 151 10.44 24.98 -3.71
C GLY A 151 9.28 24.19 -3.09
N GLY A 152 9.43 22.89 -2.86
CA GLY A 152 8.38 22.04 -2.27
C GLY A 152 8.32 22.10 -0.74
N PRO A 153 7.44 21.28 -0.12
CA PRO A 153 7.21 21.30 1.33
C PRO A 153 8.39 20.77 2.14
N GLY A 154 8.45 21.13 3.42
CA GLY A 154 9.32 20.49 4.40
C GLY A 154 8.81 19.11 4.83
N PHE A 155 9.69 18.32 5.47
CA PHE A 155 9.29 17.04 6.07
C PHE A 155 8.40 17.29 7.30
N VAL A 156 7.19 16.71 7.32
CA VAL A 156 6.17 16.94 8.36
C VAL A 156 5.53 15.64 8.89
N ASN A 157 5.00 14.78 8.00
CA ASN A 157 4.35 13.51 8.33
C ASN A 157 3.22 13.63 9.37
N SER A 158 2.36 14.64 9.25
CA SER A 158 1.24 14.88 10.15
C SER A 158 0.05 13.98 9.85
N TYR A 159 -0.26 13.77 8.57
CA TYR A 159 -1.42 13.01 8.11
C TYR A 159 -1.09 11.56 7.77
N HIS A 160 0.19 11.27 7.52
CA HIS A 160 0.67 9.95 7.17
C HIS A 160 -0.09 9.34 5.99
N LEU A 161 -0.06 10.05 4.84
CA LEU A 161 -0.75 9.59 3.64
C LEU A 161 -0.27 8.20 3.24
N ASN A 162 -1.20 7.26 3.13
CA ASN A 162 -0.89 5.84 2.92
C ASN A 162 -1.70 5.18 1.82
N MET A 163 -2.57 5.92 1.17
CA MET A 163 -3.37 5.46 0.03
C MET A 163 -3.57 6.58 -0.97
N VAL A 164 -3.42 6.26 -2.24
CA VAL A 164 -3.83 7.07 -3.40
C VAL A 164 -4.54 6.15 -4.40
N ARG A 165 -5.67 6.60 -4.90
CA ARG A 165 -6.41 5.93 -5.97
C ARG A 165 -6.77 6.95 -7.04
N VAL A 166 -6.62 6.55 -8.30
CA VAL A 166 -6.99 7.40 -9.43
C VAL A 166 -7.88 6.58 -10.35
N ASP A 167 -9.08 7.06 -10.60
CA ASP A 167 -10.09 6.43 -11.44
C ASP A 167 -10.83 7.47 -12.30
N GLY A 168 -11.96 7.10 -12.89
CA GLY A 168 -12.77 7.99 -13.72
C GLY A 168 -13.29 9.22 -12.98
N ASP A 169 -13.47 9.12 -11.67
CA ASP A 169 -14.03 10.19 -10.83
C ASP A 169 -12.95 11.17 -10.31
N GLY A 170 -11.67 10.86 -10.49
CA GLY A 170 -10.56 11.72 -10.10
C GLY A 170 -9.52 11.07 -9.23
N ILE A 171 -8.88 11.86 -8.36
CA ILE A 171 -7.86 11.38 -7.42
C ILE A 171 -8.49 11.36 -6.03
N SER A 172 -8.52 10.19 -5.40
CA SER A 172 -8.86 10.04 -3.99
C SER A 172 -7.64 9.56 -3.19
N PHE A 173 -7.56 9.96 -1.92
CA PHE A 173 -6.45 9.60 -1.06
C PHE A 173 -6.85 9.60 0.42
N SER A 174 -6.09 8.91 1.22
CA SER A 174 -6.28 8.87 2.68
C SER A 174 -4.95 8.69 3.41
N GLY A 175 -4.98 8.82 4.72
CA GLY A 175 -3.85 8.61 5.59
C GLY A 175 -4.26 8.15 6.98
N LEU A 176 -3.29 7.72 7.75
CA LEU A 176 -3.47 7.22 9.13
C LEU A 176 -4.22 8.23 10.01
N ASN A 177 -3.97 9.51 9.81
CA ASN A 177 -4.46 10.61 10.63
C ASN A 177 -5.40 11.57 9.88
N THR A 178 -5.75 11.31 8.62
CA THR A 178 -6.73 12.14 7.90
C THR A 178 -8.13 12.01 8.49
N GLN A 179 -8.45 10.82 8.99
CA GLN A 179 -9.78 10.44 9.47
C GLN A 179 -10.89 10.71 8.44
N ALA A 180 -10.49 10.86 7.20
CA ALA A 180 -11.36 11.07 6.04
C ALA A 180 -10.75 10.45 4.79
N LEU A 181 -11.60 9.97 3.89
CA LEU A 181 -11.27 9.80 2.49
C LEU A 181 -11.41 11.17 1.83
N LEU A 182 -10.36 11.61 1.16
CA LEU A 182 -10.27 12.91 0.53
C LEU A 182 -10.28 12.75 -0.99
N ALA A 183 -10.85 13.71 -1.69
CA ALA A 183 -10.83 13.77 -3.14
C ALA A 183 -10.31 15.11 -3.63
N ILE A 184 -9.58 15.09 -4.74
CA ILE A 184 -9.09 16.29 -5.44
C ILE A 184 -10.03 16.57 -6.61
N ALA A 185 -10.64 17.73 -6.59
CA ALA A 185 -11.46 18.22 -7.69
C ALA A 185 -10.58 18.78 -8.82
N SER A 186 -11.19 19.02 -9.99
CA SER A 186 -10.47 19.53 -11.18
C SER A 186 -9.86 20.93 -10.99
N ASP A 187 -10.38 21.71 -10.05
CA ASP A 187 -9.85 23.02 -9.64
C ASP A 187 -8.76 22.92 -8.56
N MET A 188 -8.31 21.71 -8.24
CA MET A 188 -7.34 21.37 -7.19
C MET A 188 -7.85 21.59 -5.76
N SER A 189 -9.12 21.90 -5.56
CA SER A 189 -9.72 21.90 -4.21
C SER A 189 -9.80 20.47 -3.65
N ILE A 190 -9.70 20.36 -2.33
CA ILE A 190 -9.76 19.07 -1.62
C ILE A 190 -11.06 19.01 -0.83
N THR A 191 -11.83 17.95 -1.05
CA THR A 191 -13.09 17.71 -0.36
C THR A 191 -13.07 16.41 0.44
N GLU A 192 -13.80 16.38 1.55
CA GLU A 192 -14.03 15.15 2.31
C GLU A 192 -15.17 14.35 1.66
N VAL A 193 -14.84 13.11 1.24
CA VAL A 193 -15.83 12.19 0.65
C VAL A 193 -16.64 11.50 1.75
N CYS A 194 -15.94 11.01 2.78
CA CYS A 194 -16.55 10.38 3.96
C CYS A 194 -15.55 10.34 5.12
N ASN A 195 -16.08 10.13 6.33
CA ASN A 195 -15.26 9.89 7.52
C ASN A 195 -14.64 8.49 7.49
N LEU A 196 -13.42 8.37 7.97
CA LEU A 196 -12.69 7.11 8.15
C LEU A 196 -12.30 6.90 9.62
N PRO A 197 -12.19 5.65 10.09
CA PRO A 197 -11.63 5.38 11.40
C PRO A 197 -10.15 5.82 11.47
N LYS A 198 -9.72 6.26 12.64
CA LYS A 198 -8.32 6.57 12.89
C LYS A 198 -7.47 5.31 12.72
N GLY A 199 -6.34 5.44 12.06
CA GLY A 199 -5.39 4.34 11.90
C GLY A 199 -5.70 3.41 10.72
N CYS A 200 -6.63 3.75 9.83
CA CYS A 200 -6.92 2.94 8.65
C CYS A 200 -5.81 2.99 7.60
N HIS A 201 -5.75 1.95 6.77
CA HIS A 201 -4.89 1.87 5.60
C HIS A 201 -5.70 1.44 4.37
N ASN A 202 -5.18 1.76 3.19
CA ASN A 202 -5.72 1.33 1.89
C ASN A 202 -7.22 1.65 1.72
N ALA A 203 -7.70 2.77 2.29
CA ALA A 203 -9.10 3.17 2.12
C ALA A 203 -9.36 3.65 0.69
N MET A 204 -10.28 2.98 -0.01
CA MET A 204 -10.58 3.27 -1.41
C MET A 204 -12.08 3.19 -1.69
N PRO A 205 -12.60 3.96 -2.67
CA PRO A 205 -13.94 3.75 -3.19
C PRO A 205 -14.08 2.31 -3.70
N TYR A 206 -15.20 1.67 -3.37
CA TYR A 206 -15.53 0.32 -3.85
C TYR A 206 -17.05 0.16 -3.92
N ALA A 207 -17.57 -0.20 -5.07
CA ALA A 207 -19.01 -0.29 -5.32
C ALA A 207 -19.74 0.99 -4.85
N ASP A 208 -20.73 0.87 -3.99
CA ASP A 208 -21.49 1.99 -3.42
C ASP A 208 -20.94 2.49 -2.07
N GLY A 209 -19.72 2.08 -1.70
CA GLY A 209 -19.15 2.38 -0.39
C GLY A 209 -17.62 2.53 -0.41
N ILE A 210 -17.03 2.21 0.72
CA ILE A 210 -15.58 2.30 0.96
C ILE A 210 -15.06 0.97 1.47
N LEU A 211 -14.01 0.47 0.84
CA LEU A 211 -13.24 -0.68 1.28
C LEU A 211 -11.95 -0.19 1.96
N LEU A 212 -11.59 -0.78 3.11
CA LEU A 212 -10.40 -0.38 3.86
C LEU A 212 -9.88 -1.48 4.78
N ASN A 213 -8.59 -1.40 5.09
CA ASN A 213 -8.01 -2.03 6.26
C ASN A 213 -8.26 -1.14 7.48
N ASP A 214 -9.21 -1.49 8.33
CA ASP A 214 -9.39 -0.88 9.65
C ASP A 214 -8.37 -1.48 10.62
N THR A 215 -7.13 -1.00 10.49
CA THR A 215 -5.95 -1.58 11.14
C THR A 215 -6.02 -1.46 12.66
N ALA A 216 -6.71 -0.46 13.19
CA ALA A 216 -6.90 -0.30 14.64
C ALA A 216 -7.85 -1.34 15.22
N SER A 217 -8.78 -1.85 14.41
CA SER A 217 -9.78 -2.86 14.80
C SER A 217 -9.40 -4.28 14.35
N ASP A 218 -8.27 -4.46 13.66
CA ASP A 218 -7.81 -5.73 13.07
C ASP A 218 -8.83 -6.39 12.16
N VAL A 219 -9.48 -5.59 11.30
CA VAL A 219 -10.47 -6.08 10.34
C VAL A 219 -10.26 -5.46 8.95
N VAL A 220 -10.65 -6.19 7.92
CA VAL A 220 -10.98 -5.63 6.61
C VAL A 220 -12.43 -5.21 6.65
N ARG A 221 -12.69 -3.96 6.30
CA ARG A 221 -14.04 -3.36 6.38
C ARG A 221 -14.52 -2.92 5.01
N TYR A 222 -15.76 -3.27 4.71
CA TYR A 222 -16.54 -2.62 3.66
C TYR A 222 -17.68 -1.84 4.31
N ALA A 223 -17.64 -0.53 4.15
CA ALA A 223 -18.64 0.40 4.65
C ALA A 223 -19.52 0.84 3.48
N ALA A 224 -20.63 0.16 3.27
CA ALA A 224 -21.62 0.51 2.26
C ALA A 224 -22.41 1.76 2.67
N ARG A 225 -22.84 2.56 1.69
CA ARG A 225 -23.60 3.80 1.95
C ARG A 225 -24.96 3.52 2.61
N ASP A 226 -25.71 2.59 2.02
CA ASP A 226 -27.12 2.31 2.37
C ASP A 226 -27.35 0.87 2.80
N ALA A 227 -26.29 0.11 3.10
CA ALA A 227 -26.37 -1.30 3.46
C ALA A 227 -25.63 -1.60 4.78
N LYS A 228 -25.71 -2.85 5.21
CA LYS A 228 -25.00 -3.32 6.40
C LYS A 228 -23.51 -3.31 6.15
N ASN A 229 -22.76 -2.67 7.04
CA ASN A 229 -21.29 -2.74 7.04
C ASN A 229 -20.79 -4.17 7.26
N VAL A 230 -19.77 -4.54 6.51
CA VAL A 230 -19.08 -5.83 6.62
C VAL A 230 -17.74 -5.59 7.29
N ALA A 231 -17.38 -6.44 8.26
CA ALA A 231 -16.09 -6.41 8.92
C ALA A 231 -15.59 -7.85 9.06
N VAL A 232 -14.49 -8.17 8.39
CA VAL A 232 -13.88 -9.50 8.39
C VAL A 232 -12.58 -9.45 9.19
N PRO A 233 -12.45 -10.22 10.27
CA PRO A 233 -11.23 -10.24 11.08
C PRO A 233 -10.02 -10.68 10.25
N VAL A 234 -8.89 -10.02 10.44
CA VAL A 234 -7.60 -10.51 9.90
C VAL A 234 -7.13 -11.73 10.71
N PRO A 235 -6.40 -12.67 10.10
CA PRO A 235 -5.88 -13.83 10.78
C PRO A 235 -5.01 -13.47 11.98
N LYS A 236 -5.18 -14.24 13.08
CA LYS A 236 -4.32 -14.20 14.26
C LYS A 236 -3.82 -15.60 14.58
N TYR A 237 -2.61 -15.69 15.06
CA TYR A 237 -1.89 -16.92 15.36
C TYR A 237 -1.66 -17.04 16.86
N ALA A 238 -1.47 -18.26 17.34
CA ALA A 238 -1.12 -18.49 18.73
C ALA A 238 0.23 -17.82 19.06
N HIS A 239 0.36 -17.31 20.27
CA HIS A 239 1.57 -16.59 20.70
C HIS A 239 2.83 -17.43 20.48
N ASP A 240 2.77 -18.72 20.81
CA ASP A 240 3.90 -19.63 20.74
C ASP A 240 4.33 -19.99 19.32
N ASP A 241 3.47 -19.71 18.32
CA ASP A 241 3.80 -19.90 16.89
C ASP A 241 4.52 -18.69 16.30
N LEU A 242 4.51 -17.54 17.00
CA LEU A 242 5.06 -16.29 16.49
C LEU A 242 6.56 -16.17 16.77
N GLU A 243 7.28 -15.65 15.79
CA GLU A 243 8.70 -15.29 15.93
C GLU A 243 8.84 -13.80 16.30
N PHE A 244 9.95 -13.46 16.98
CA PHE A 244 10.30 -12.10 17.41
C PHE A 244 9.30 -11.44 18.37
N GLN A 245 8.71 -12.21 19.25
CA GLN A 245 7.69 -11.75 20.21
C GLN A 245 8.18 -10.72 21.24
N GLY A 246 9.49 -10.62 21.47
CA GLY A 246 10.09 -9.66 22.40
C GLY A 246 10.25 -8.23 21.86
N VAL A 247 9.80 -7.98 20.64
CA VAL A 247 9.82 -6.66 20.02
C VAL A 247 8.61 -5.88 20.51
N ASP A 248 8.82 -4.60 20.92
CA ASP A 248 7.69 -3.71 21.25
C ASP A 248 6.83 -3.49 19.99
N ASP A 249 5.76 -4.28 19.90
CA ASP A 249 4.87 -4.33 18.75
C ASP A 249 4.03 -3.06 18.58
N SER A 250 3.88 -2.23 19.62
CA SER A 250 3.20 -0.95 19.52
C SER A 250 3.95 0.04 18.63
N ARG A 251 5.27 -0.12 18.49
CA ARG A 251 6.16 0.77 17.75
C ARG A 251 6.73 0.16 16.48
N ILE A 252 6.97 -1.15 16.49
CA ILE A 252 7.73 -1.83 15.45
C ILE A 252 6.88 -2.80 14.67
N ALA A 253 6.21 -3.74 15.33
CA ALA A 253 5.41 -4.78 14.71
C ALA A 253 4.40 -5.36 15.69
N ARG A 254 3.26 -5.77 15.19
CA ARG A 254 2.27 -6.59 15.91
C ARG A 254 1.54 -7.48 14.92
N GLN A 255 1.00 -8.59 15.38
CA GLN A 255 0.12 -9.39 14.55
C GLN A 255 -1.23 -8.70 14.32
N GLY A 256 -1.97 -9.12 13.30
CA GLY A 256 -3.28 -8.56 12.96
C GLY A 256 -3.22 -7.20 12.28
N PHE A 257 -2.02 -6.73 11.93
CA PHE A 257 -1.80 -5.42 11.34
C PHE A 257 -2.13 -5.45 9.84
N GLY A 258 -3.39 -5.12 9.49
CA GLY A 258 -3.88 -5.14 8.10
C GLY A 258 -3.20 -4.09 7.23
N ARG A 259 -2.58 -4.52 6.12
CA ARG A 259 -1.99 -3.69 5.07
C ARG A 259 -1.94 -4.46 3.75
N GLY A 260 -1.96 -3.71 2.64
CA GLY A 260 -2.16 -4.30 1.32
C GLY A 260 -3.62 -4.72 1.14
N LEU A 261 -4.24 -4.25 0.08
CA LEU A 261 -5.64 -4.52 -0.22
C LEU A 261 -5.87 -4.34 -1.71
N CYS A 262 -6.35 -5.38 -2.39
CA CYS A 262 -6.74 -5.28 -3.78
C CYS A 262 -8.08 -5.96 -4.06
N VAL A 263 -8.80 -5.43 -5.04
CA VAL A 263 -10.03 -6.04 -5.54
C VAL A 263 -9.66 -7.08 -6.59
N ILE A 264 -10.06 -8.35 -6.37
CA ILE A 264 -9.75 -9.45 -7.29
C ILE A 264 -10.90 -9.80 -8.22
N ALA A 265 -12.12 -9.52 -7.81
CA ALA A 265 -13.34 -9.59 -8.62
C ALA A 265 -14.46 -8.85 -7.88
N GLU A 266 -15.64 -8.71 -8.51
CA GLU A 266 -16.82 -8.17 -7.84
C GLU A 266 -17.18 -9.00 -6.60
N GLY A 267 -17.28 -8.36 -5.45
CA GLY A 267 -17.54 -9.01 -4.15
C GLY A 267 -16.36 -9.76 -3.55
N TRP A 268 -15.17 -9.75 -4.21
CA TRP A 268 -14.00 -10.49 -3.75
C TRP A 268 -12.77 -9.61 -3.64
N VAL A 269 -12.07 -9.69 -2.52
CA VAL A 269 -10.86 -8.91 -2.26
C VAL A 269 -9.76 -9.80 -1.70
N ALA A 270 -8.52 -9.39 -1.94
CA ALA A 270 -7.35 -9.90 -1.24
C ALA A 270 -6.86 -8.86 -0.24
N ALA A 271 -6.53 -9.30 0.97
CA ALA A 271 -6.04 -8.44 2.04
C ALA A 271 -4.83 -9.04 2.72
N GLY A 272 -3.84 -8.20 2.97
CA GLY A 272 -2.60 -8.57 3.65
C GLY A 272 -2.60 -8.18 5.12
N SER A 273 -1.77 -8.85 5.91
CA SER A 273 -1.59 -8.56 7.33
C SER A 273 -0.20 -8.96 7.84
N SER A 274 0.04 -8.79 9.13
CA SER A 274 1.23 -9.23 9.86
C SER A 274 0.87 -10.32 10.88
N PRO A 275 1.69 -11.38 11.03
CA PRO A 275 2.81 -11.79 10.19
C PRO A 275 2.36 -12.03 8.75
N SER A 276 3.25 -11.88 7.78
CA SER A 276 2.90 -11.84 6.35
C SER A 276 1.89 -12.89 5.92
N THR A 277 0.62 -12.51 5.97
CA THR A 277 -0.53 -13.35 5.62
C THR A 277 -1.36 -12.64 4.56
N ILE A 278 -1.77 -13.35 3.53
CA ILE A 278 -2.70 -12.89 2.50
C ILE A 278 -3.98 -13.69 2.61
N SER A 279 -5.11 -13.01 2.73
CA SER A 279 -6.45 -13.61 2.83
C SER A 279 -7.29 -13.26 1.62
N ILE A 280 -8.01 -14.24 1.09
CA ILE A 280 -9.07 -14.04 0.10
C ILE A 280 -10.40 -13.91 0.85
N ILE A 281 -11.09 -12.81 0.64
CA ILE A 281 -12.29 -12.44 1.38
C ILE A 281 -13.47 -12.30 0.43
N ASP A 282 -14.56 -12.97 0.77
CA ASP A 282 -15.88 -12.76 0.18
C ASP A 282 -16.57 -11.63 0.98
N ILE A 283 -16.64 -10.45 0.40
CA ILE A 283 -17.27 -9.27 1.02
C ILE A 283 -18.79 -9.44 1.13
N VAL A 284 -19.42 -10.15 0.19
CA VAL A 284 -20.85 -10.36 0.20
C VAL A 284 -21.27 -11.27 1.36
N GLN A 285 -20.50 -12.34 1.61
CA GLN A 285 -20.73 -13.24 2.73
C GLN A 285 -20.08 -12.77 4.05
N GLY A 286 -19.19 -11.78 4.00
CA GLY A 286 -18.49 -11.24 5.15
C GLY A 286 -17.54 -12.24 5.82
N LYS A 287 -16.81 -13.03 5.02
CA LYS A 287 -15.91 -14.07 5.53
C LYS A 287 -14.61 -14.20 4.75
N SER A 288 -13.56 -14.64 5.42
CA SER A 288 -12.34 -15.14 4.78
C SER A 288 -12.58 -16.55 4.24
N CYS A 289 -12.21 -16.79 2.98
CA CYS A 289 -12.42 -18.06 2.28
C CYS A 289 -11.13 -18.88 2.11
N ALA A 290 -10.00 -18.20 2.03
CA ALA A 290 -8.68 -18.80 1.95
C ALA A 290 -7.64 -17.85 2.56
N ALA A 291 -6.54 -18.39 3.04
CA ALA A 291 -5.41 -17.61 3.47
C ALA A 291 -4.11 -18.39 3.25
N VAL A 292 -3.03 -17.65 2.99
CA VAL A 292 -1.67 -18.15 2.96
C VAL A 292 -0.80 -17.31 3.89
N ASN A 293 -0.03 -17.96 4.74
CA ASN A 293 0.97 -17.33 5.58
C ASN A 293 2.35 -17.56 4.99
N LEU A 294 3.17 -16.52 4.86
CA LEU A 294 4.51 -16.60 4.29
C LEU A 294 5.59 -16.76 5.37
N THR A 295 5.32 -16.30 6.60
CA THR A 295 6.26 -16.36 7.73
C THR A 295 5.54 -16.07 9.03
N MET A 296 6.06 -16.56 10.15
CA MET A 296 5.59 -16.24 11.49
C MET A 296 6.34 -15.08 12.16
N ASP A 297 7.27 -14.43 11.44
CA ASP A 297 7.93 -13.22 11.92
C ASP A 297 6.94 -12.04 11.96
N ILE A 298 6.56 -11.60 13.17
CA ILE A 298 5.60 -10.50 13.35
C ILE A 298 6.08 -9.17 12.78
N ARG A 299 7.38 -9.01 12.56
CA ARG A 299 7.95 -7.82 11.94
C ARG A 299 7.67 -7.76 10.43
N ASN A 300 7.47 -8.92 9.81
CA ASN A 300 7.22 -9.04 8.39
C ASN A 300 5.72 -8.83 8.11
N ALA A 301 5.40 -7.77 7.40
CA ALA A 301 4.03 -7.39 7.08
C ALA A 301 3.86 -7.24 5.56
N ILE A 302 2.78 -7.79 5.02
CA ILE A 302 2.36 -7.48 3.65
C ILE A 302 2.05 -5.98 3.55
N HIS A 303 2.49 -5.34 2.48
CA HIS A 303 2.24 -3.91 2.23
C HIS A 303 1.53 -3.64 0.91
N GLY A 304 2.01 -4.18 -0.20
CA GLY A 304 1.36 -4.10 -1.50
C GLY A 304 0.72 -5.43 -1.88
N LEU A 305 -0.42 -5.35 -2.54
CA LEU A 305 -1.13 -6.48 -3.13
C LEU A 305 -1.76 -6.05 -4.45
N GLU A 306 -1.49 -6.81 -5.51
CA GLU A 306 -2.12 -6.59 -6.81
C GLU A 306 -2.37 -7.93 -7.53
N VAL A 307 -3.38 -7.94 -8.40
CA VAL A 307 -3.66 -9.09 -9.27
C VAL A 307 -2.56 -9.19 -10.32
N TRP A 308 -1.93 -10.38 -10.40
CA TRP A 308 -0.94 -10.65 -11.44
C TRP A 308 -1.57 -10.58 -12.83
N PRO A 309 -1.01 -9.84 -13.78
CA PRO A 309 -1.60 -9.69 -15.10
C PRO A 309 -1.68 -11.02 -15.89
N GLU A 310 -2.84 -11.35 -16.43
CA GLU A 310 -3.04 -12.57 -17.23
C GLU A 310 -2.07 -12.68 -18.41
N ARG A 311 -1.67 -11.54 -19.00
CA ARG A 311 -0.70 -11.51 -20.12
C ARG A 311 0.70 -12.02 -19.76
N TRP A 312 1.00 -12.20 -18.47
CA TRP A 312 2.27 -12.72 -17.94
C TRP A 312 2.08 -14.06 -17.22
N ALA A 313 0.86 -14.63 -17.25
CA ALA A 313 0.50 -15.89 -16.59
C ALA A 313 1.01 -17.13 -17.33
#